data_f757472b11870d1d3f523db900d703f7
#
_entry.id   f757472b11870d1d3f523db900d703f7
#
_cell.length_a   1.000
_cell.length_b   1.000
_cell.length_c   1.000
_cell.angle_alpha   90.00
_cell.angle_beta   90.00
_cell.angle_gamma   90.00
#
_symmetry.space_group_name_H-M   'P 1'
#
loop_
_entity.id
_entity.type
_entity.pdbx_description
1 polymer ?
#
loop_
_entity_poly.entity_id
_entity_poly.type
_entity_poly.pdbx_seq_one_letter_code
_entity_poly.pdbx_strand_id
1 'polypeptide(L)'
;MIMKKMIVLWTILCLMLSGCASSQTDISGNTAPAIEEDSQMVDTTQLNDICTITPLLDTTMENLTDAILSVSLEEGDAYVDDQGRMQMQLKIYSYDQYDMVDIAGLKVGDILVRHSGEVKVTSKEQNQAGTIYINGGLYNGGFDLVTDDSGTFYEMGFSDTKNWYQVGEATIRVSADFKGIDHADLEQGEVIIYPGDFLIGAVTNYDFTPYNTTIRVEDGQIIEMNRVYTP
;
A
#
# COMPACT_ATOMS: atom_id res chain seq x y z
N MET A 1 4.47 13.18 46.39
CA MET A 1 3.34 12.26 46.17
C MET A 1 3.65 11.44 44.94
N ILE A 2 3.64 10.14 45.06
CA ILE A 2 4.48 9.13 44.38
C ILE A 2 3.99 8.83 42.96
N MET A 3 4.85 9.05 41.94
CA MET A 3 4.66 8.58 40.57
C MET A 3 4.85 7.06 40.51
N LYS A 4 3.79 6.32 40.17
CA LYS A 4 3.88 4.89 39.82
C LYS A 4 4.24 4.77 38.33
N LYS A 5 5.49 4.35 38.07
CA LYS A 5 5.92 3.87 36.76
C LYS A 5 5.30 2.50 36.51
N MET A 6 4.43 2.38 35.50
CA MET A 6 4.00 1.10 34.97
C MET A 6 4.99 0.67 33.88
N ILE A 7 5.73 -0.39 34.19
CA ILE A 7 6.59 -1.10 33.24
C ILE A 7 5.67 -2.10 32.52
N VAL A 8 5.42 -1.90 31.25
CA VAL A 8 4.76 -2.89 30.40
C VAL A 8 5.83 -3.81 29.84
N LEU A 9 5.79 -5.05 30.30
CA LEU A 9 6.65 -6.14 29.88
C LEU A 9 6.17 -6.66 28.52
N TRP A 10 6.93 -6.44 27.47
CA TRP A 10 6.71 -7.02 26.16
C TRP A 10 7.18 -8.48 26.15
N THR A 11 6.26 -9.40 26.16
CA THR A 11 6.49 -10.80 25.87
C THR A 11 6.58 -11.00 24.36
N ILE A 12 7.80 -11.26 23.90
CA ILE A 12 8.08 -11.70 22.53
C ILE A 12 7.54 -13.12 22.37
N LEU A 13 6.48 -13.28 21.61
CA LEU A 13 6.00 -14.59 21.18
C LEU A 13 6.66 -14.93 19.84
N CYS A 14 7.70 -15.78 19.90
CA CYS A 14 8.25 -16.43 18.72
C CYS A 14 7.21 -17.41 18.13
N LEU A 15 6.69 -17.15 16.94
CA LEU A 15 5.90 -18.11 16.17
C LEU A 15 6.66 -18.48 14.91
N MET A 16 7.18 -19.69 14.98
CA MET A 16 7.35 -20.76 14.01
C MET A 16 7.38 -20.39 12.52
N LEU A 17 8.59 -20.39 12.01
CA LEU A 17 8.91 -20.56 10.59
C LEU A 17 8.48 -21.95 10.15
N SER A 18 7.50 -22.04 9.28
CA SER A 18 7.23 -23.24 8.48
C SER A 18 8.17 -23.25 7.29
N GLY A 19 9.41 -23.64 7.54
CA GLY A 19 10.36 -23.96 6.49
C GLY A 19 10.00 -25.30 5.85
N CYS A 20 9.85 -25.36 4.55
CA CYS A 20 9.92 -26.60 3.77
C CYS A 20 11.34 -27.14 3.87
N ALA A 21 11.57 -28.07 4.79
CA ALA A 21 12.81 -28.83 4.88
C ALA A 21 12.68 -30.11 4.08
N SER A 22 13.44 -30.22 3.00
CA SER A 22 13.68 -31.48 2.30
C SER A 22 14.58 -32.36 3.19
N SER A 23 14.04 -33.46 3.66
CA SER A 23 14.80 -34.48 4.38
C SER A 23 15.62 -35.34 3.40
N GLN A 24 16.93 -35.20 3.45
CA GLN A 24 17.84 -36.23 2.96
C GLN A 24 17.96 -37.33 4.02
N THR A 25 17.64 -38.56 3.64
CA THR A 25 17.99 -39.76 4.38
C THR A 25 19.08 -40.52 3.63
N ASP A 26 20.30 -40.50 4.19
CA ASP A 26 21.38 -41.41 3.84
C ASP A 26 21.05 -42.80 4.37
N ILE A 27 21.03 -43.79 3.48
CA ILE A 27 21.17 -45.19 3.87
C ILE A 27 22.25 -45.81 3.00
N SER A 28 23.36 -46.15 3.63
CA SER A 28 24.44 -46.98 3.14
C SER A 28 24.07 -48.47 3.25
N GLY A 29 24.35 -49.28 2.22
CA GLY A 29 24.31 -50.73 2.39
C GLY A 29 24.12 -51.53 1.10
N ASN A 30 25.20 -51.78 0.44
CA ASN A 30 25.68 -52.96 -0.28
C ASN A 30 24.72 -54.03 -0.82
N THR A 31 24.78 -54.34 -2.12
CA THR A 31 24.96 -55.61 -2.83
C THR A 31 24.13 -55.67 -4.13
N ALA A 32 24.83 -55.83 -5.27
CA ALA A 32 24.23 -56.07 -6.58
C ALA A 32 23.71 -57.51 -6.71
N PRO A 33 22.75 -57.79 -7.61
CA PRO A 33 23.10 -58.19 -8.98
C PRO A 33 22.26 -57.51 -10.05
N ALA A 34 22.81 -57.52 -11.25
CA ALA A 34 22.31 -56.94 -12.48
C ALA A 34 20.98 -57.56 -12.95
N ILE A 35 20.04 -56.71 -13.40
CA ILE A 35 19.00 -57.06 -14.41
C ILE A 35 18.56 -55.75 -15.10
N GLU A 36 18.72 -55.77 -16.41
CA GLU A 36 18.02 -55.13 -17.51
C GLU A 36 17.53 -53.67 -17.40
N GLU A 37 18.04 -52.90 -18.33
CA GLU A 37 17.59 -51.58 -18.75
C GLU A 37 16.11 -51.58 -19.13
N ASP A 38 15.27 -50.91 -18.34
CA ASP A 38 14.07 -50.26 -18.85
C ASP A 38 14.21 -48.77 -18.54
N SER A 39 14.64 -48.05 -19.59
CA SER A 39 14.79 -46.62 -19.58
C SER A 39 13.42 -45.96 -19.55
N GLN A 40 12.75 -45.99 -18.40
CA GLN A 40 11.68 -45.01 -18.15
C GLN A 40 12.36 -43.68 -17.83
N MET A 41 12.43 -42.82 -18.86
CA MET A 41 12.56 -41.37 -18.66
C MET A 41 11.45 -40.95 -17.72
N VAL A 42 11.76 -40.84 -16.43
CA VAL A 42 10.94 -40.08 -15.53
C VAL A 42 11.12 -38.63 -15.96
N ASP A 43 10.16 -38.17 -16.75
CA ASP A 43 9.97 -36.74 -17.02
C ASP A 43 9.66 -36.07 -15.67
N THR A 44 10.74 -35.68 -14.99
CA THR A 44 10.64 -34.74 -13.86
C THR A 44 10.35 -33.36 -14.45
N THR A 45 9.15 -33.20 -14.98
CA THR A 45 8.54 -31.88 -15.12
C THR A 45 8.46 -31.37 -13.70
N GLN A 46 9.48 -30.61 -13.30
CA GLN A 46 9.38 -29.78 -12.11
C GLN A 46 8.15 -28.90 -12.36
N LEU A 47 7.04 -29.24 -11.70
CA LEU A 47 5.97 -28.27 -11.50
C LEU A 47 6.65 -27.11 -10.77
N ASN A 48 7.04 -26.09 -11.52
CA ASN A 48 7.40 -24.82 -10.93
C ASN A 48 6.13 -24.35 -10.23
N ASP A 49 6.10 -24.43 -8.91
CA ASP A 49 5.01 -23.90 -8.12
C ASP A 49 4.89 -22.41 -8.49
N ILE A 50 3.81 -22.10 -9.20
CA ILE A 50 3.47 -20.72 -9.56
C ILE A 50 3.06 -20.03 -8.26
N CYS A 51 3.82 -19.04 -7.86
CA CYS A 51 3.47 -18.20 -6.73
C CYS A 51 2.49 -17.12 -7.17
N THR A 52 1.50 -16.84 -6.34
CA THR A 52 0.59 -15.68 -6.51
C THR A 52 0.86 -14.70 -5.39
N ILE A 53 1.29 -13.51 -5.74
CA ILE A 53 1.56 -12.42 -4.80
C ILE A 53 0.39 -11.45 -4.87
N THR A 54 -0.19 -11.15 -3.70
CA THR A 54 -1.30 -10.20 -3.55
C THR A 54 -0.81 -8.92 -2.89
N PRO A 55 -1.40 -7.77 -3.22
CA PRO A 55 -1.04 -6.53 -2.54
C PRO A 55 -1.43 -6.58 -1.06
N LEU A 56 -0.69 -5.84 -0.26
CA LEU A 56 -1.05 -5.55 1.11
C LEU A 56 -2.32 -4.70 1.10
N LEU A 57 -3.32 -5.05 1.93
CA LEU A 57 -4.52 -4.26 2.07
C LEU A 57 -4.19 -2.99 2.88
N ASP A 58 -4.36 -1.84 2.26
CA ASP A 58 -4.14 -0.55 2.92
C ASP A 58 -5.47 0.12 3.26
N THR A 59 -6.20 0.62 2.28
CA THR A 59 -7.43 1.38 2.49
C THR A 59 -8.63 0.63 1.92
N THR A 60 -9.64 0.39 2.77
CA THR A 60 -10.93 -0.16 2.36
C THR A 60 -12.06 0.75 2.82
N MET A 61 -13.20 0.73 2.10
CA MET A 61 -14.40 1.49 2.48
C MET A 61 -15.10 0.95 3.74
N GLU A 62 -14.65 -0.20 4.24
CA GLU A 62 -15.27 -0.87 5.41
C GLU A 62 -14.78 -0.33 6.76
N ASN A 63 -13.62 0.34 6.78
CA ASN A 63 -12.97 0.77 8.03
C ASN A 63 -12.54 2.24 7.97
N LEU A 64 -13.52 3.15 7.92
CA LEU A 64 -13.29 4.59 7.85
C LEU A 64 -13.41 5.32 9.20
N THR A 65 -13.62 4.59 10.30
CA THR A 65 -13.87 5.21 11.62
C THR A 65 -12.60 5.67 12.32
N ASP A 66 -11.49 4.94 12.10
CA ASP A 66 -10.19 5.24 12.68
C ASP A 66 -9.12 4.94 11.62
N ALA A 67 -8.83 5.93 10.77
CA ALA A 67 -7.96 5.73 9.62
C ALA A 67 -7.21 7.02 9.21
N ILE A 68 -6.09 6.83 8.51
CA ILE A 68 -5.44 7.88 7.71
C ILE A 68 -5.76 7.56 6.25
N LEU A 69 -6.41 8.50 5.57
CA LEU A 69 -6.92 8.31 4.22
C LEU A 69 -6.28 9.31 3.25
N SER A 70 -5.87 8.84 2.08
CA SER A 70 -5.53 9.70 0.95
C SER A 70 -6.80 10.07 0.22
N VAL A 71 -7.03 11.36 0.02
CA VAL A 71 -8.32 11.87 -0.47
C VAL A 71 -8.16 12.95 -1.53
N SER A 72 -9.23 13.16 -2.29
CA SER A 72 -9.45 14.41 -3.02
C SER A 72 -10.80 15.01 -2.67
N LEU A 73 -10.87 16.33 -2.76
CA LEU A 73 -12.12 17.09 -2.64
C LEU A 73 -12.08 18.29 -3.58
N GLU A 74 -13.27 18.74 -3.99
CA GLU A 74 -13.46 19.87 -4.88
C GLU A 74 -14.17 21.02 -4.13
N GLU A 75 -14.21 22.20 -4.72
CA GLU A 75 -14.96 23.34 -4.18
C GLU A 75 -16.44 22.98 -4.03
N GLY A 76 -17.00 23.14 -2.85
CA GLY A 76 -18.38 22.81 -2.53
C GLY A 76 -18.60 21.43 -1.91
N ASP A 77 -17.58 20.59 -1.86
CA ASP A 77 -17.64 19.27 -1.18
C ASP A 77 -17.72 19.40 0.35
N ALA A 78 -17.34 20.56 0.90
CA ALA A 78 -17.50 20.89 2.31
C ALA A 78 -18.78 21.71 2.51
N TYR A 79 -19.69 21.24 3.38
CA TYR A 79 -20.98 21.88 3.61
C TYR A 79 -21.48 21.67 5.05
N VAL A 80 -22.53 22.40 5.41
CA VAL A 80 -23.24 22.22 6.69
C VAL A 80 -24.55 21.48 6.44
N ASP A 81 -24.77 20.39 7.17
CA ASP A 81 -26.00 19.60 7.08
C ASP A 81 -27.18 20.27 7.80
N ASP A 82 -28.38 19.69 7.65
CA ASP A 82 -29.62 20.20 8.28
C ASP A 82 -29.56 20.25 9.82
N GLN A 83 -28.58 19.59 10.43
CA GLN A 83 -28.36 19.59 11.88
C GLN A 83 -27.30 20.61 12.32
N GLY A 84 -26.79 21.40 11.39
CA GLY A 84 -25.74 22.39 11.64
C GLY A 84 -24.34 21.79 11.81
N ARG A 85 -24.12 20.56 11.34
CA ARG A 85 -22.82 19.90 11.43
C ARG A 85 -22.08 20.01 10.11
N MET A 86 -20.80 20.30 10.17
CA MET A 86 -19.98 20.31 8.98
C MET A 86 -19.69 18.89 8.49
N GLN A 87 -19.81 18.69 7.20
CA GLN A 87 -19.56 17.45 6.46
C GLN A 87 -18.56 17.74 5.33
N MET A 88 -17.77 16.74 4.98
CA MET A 88 -16.97 16.73 3.75
C MET A 88 -17.30 15.49 2.93
N GLN A 89 -17.63 15.69 1.66
CA GLN A 89 -17.75 14.62 0.67
C GLN A 89 -16.38 14.41 0.03
N LEU A 90 -15.84 13.20 0.16
CA LEU A 90 -14.47 12.88 -0.21
C LEU A 90 -14.43 11.72 -1.18
N LYS A 91 -13.57 11.80 -2.18
CA LYS A 91 -13.12 10.64 -2.94
C LYS A 91 -11.93 10.05 -2.21
N ILE A 92 -11.96 8.75 -1.94
CA ILE A 92 -10.97 8.01 -1.16
C ILE A 92 -10.14 7.15 -2.10
N TYR A 93 -8.82 7.15 -1.90
CA TYR A 93 -7.88 6.50 -2.78
C TYR A 93 -6.99 5.51 -2.04
N SER A 94 -6.52 4.51 -2.78
CA SER A 94 -5.49 3.57 -2.37
C SER A 94 -4.49 3.36 -3.51
N TYR A 95 -3.46 2.59 -3.26
CA TYR A 95 -2.47 2.15 -4.25
C TYR A 95 -1.99 0.75 -3.88
N ASP A 96 -1.54 -0.03 -4.86
CA ASP A 96 -1.04 -1.37 -4.60
C ASP A 96 0.32 -1.33 -3.91
N GLN A 97 0.42 -2.00 -2.78
CA GLN A 97 1.64 -2.18 -2.00
C GLN A 97 1.97 -3.66 -1.88
N TYR A 98 3.25 -4.01 -1.84
CA TYR A 98 3.70 -5.39 -1.75
C TYR A 98 4.81 -5.54 -0.71
N ASP A 99 4.82 -6.68 -0.03
CA ASP A 99 5.90 -7.02 0.88
C ASP A 99 7.23 -7.17 0.15
N MET A 100 8.32 -6.70 0.76
CA MET A 100 9.65 -6.75 0.18
C MET A 100 10.11 -8.19 -0.08
N VAL A 101 9.78 -9.13 0.82
CA VAL A 101 10.20 -10.54 0.70
C VAL A 101 9.49 -11.20 -0.46
N ASP A 102 8.19 -10.90 -0.64
CA ASP A 102 7.39 -11.41 -1.74
C ASP A 102 7.93 -10.92 -3.09
N ILE A 103 8.21 -9.63 -3.20
CA ILE A 103 8.77 -9.07 -4.44
C ILE A 103 10.19 -9.54 -4.70
N ALA A 104 11.03 -9.71 -3.67
CA ALA A 104 12.35 -10.30 -3.84
C ALA A 104 12.27 -11.73 -4.38
N GLY A 105 11.32 -12.52 -3.88
CA GLY A 105 11.06 -13.91 -4.30
C GLY A 105 10.37 -14.07 -5.66
N LEU A 106 9.76 -13.01 -6.19
CA LEU A 106 8.99 -13.02 -7.44
C LEU A 106 9.82 -13.47 -8.64
N LYS A 107 9.30 -14.43 -9.42
CA LYS A 107 9.97 -15.03 -10.58
C LYS A 107 9.14 -14.89 -11.85
N VAL A 108 9.80 -15.06 -12.99
CA VAL A 108 9.11 -15.24 -14.28
C VAL A 108 8.23 -16.49 -14.23
N GLY A 109 6.97 -16.32 -14.57
CA GLY A 109 5.93 -17.34 -14.48
C GLY A 109 4.96 -17.14 -13.34
N ASP A 110 5.34 -16.44 -12.28
CA ASP A 110 4.48 -16.10 -11.15
C ASP A 110 3.37 -15.11 -11.55
N ILE A 111 2.39 -14.97 -10.67
CA ILE A 111 1.25 -14.07 -10.84
C ILE A 111 1.37 -12.94 -9.79
N LEU A 112 1.29 -11.70 -10.24
CA LEU A 112 1.13 -10.54 -9.38
C LEU A 112 -0.30 -10.03 -9.50
N VAL A 113 -1.00 -9.97 -8.37
CA VAL A 113 -2.36 -9.42 -8.29
C VAL A 113 -2.26 -7.91 -8.11
N ARG A 114 -3.02 -7.16 -8.88
CA ARG A 114 -3.15 -5.70 -8.82
C ARG A 114 -4.63 -5.34 -8.68
N HIS A 115 -4.95 -4.12 -8.27
CA HIS A 115 -6.34 -3.63 -8.30
C HIS A 115 -6.98 -3.74 -9.69
N SER A 116 -6.17 -3.62 -10.75
CA SER A 116 -6.61 -3.74 -12.16
C SER A 116 -6.70 -5.18 -12.66
N GLY A 117 -6.38 -6.18 -11.83
CA GLY A 117 -6.42 -7.61 -12.17
C GLY A 117 -5.08 -8.32 -12.04
N GLU A 118 -5.09 -9.60 -12.34
CA GLU A 118 -3.91 -10.46 -12.27
C GLU A 118 -2.98 -10.24 -13.47
N VAL A 119 -1.67 -10.19 -13.20
CA VAL A 119 -0.64 -10.07 -14.22
C VAL A 119 0.36 -11.21 -14.08
N LYS A 120 0.54 -11.99 -15.14
CA LYS A 120 1.60 -12.98 -15.21
C LYS A 120 2.94 -12.28 -15.46
N VAL A 121 3.93 -12.57 -14.63
CA VAL A 121 5.29 -12.06 -14.78
C VAL A 121 5.99 -12.75 -15.95
N THR A 122 6.29 -12.02 -17.00
CA THR A 122 7.02 -12.50 -18.19
C THR A 122 8.46 -12.03 -18.22
N SER A 123 8.76 -10.91 -17.54
CA SER A 123 10.12 -10.43 -17.27
C SER A 123 10.17 -9.65 -15.96
N LYS A 124 11.33 -9.72 -15.29
CA LYS A 124 11.64 -8.95 -14.09
C LYS A 124 13.09 -8.47 -14.19
N GLU A 125 13.29 -7.19 -14.17
CA GLU A 125 14.60 -6.54 -14.21
C GLU A 125 14.70 -5.54 -13.07
N GLN A 126 15.90 -5.31 -12.55
CA GLN A 126 16.13 -4.32 -11.49
C GLN A 126 17.26 -3.38 -11.91
N ASN A 127 17.04 -2.09 -11.75
CA ASN A 127 18.09 -1.10 -12.00
C ASN A 127 18.97 -0.88 -10.76
N GLN A 128 20.00 -0.04 -10.90
CA GLN A 128 20.93 0.28 -9.82
C GLN A 128 20.29 1.10 -8.68
N ALA A 129 19.19 1.79 -8.95
CA ALA A 129 18.43 2.55 -7.96
C ALA A 129 17.44 1.68 -7.15
N GLY A 130 17.31 0.38 -7.49
CA GLY A 130 16.42 -0.54 -6.81
C GLY A 130 15.02 -0.66 -7.45
N THR A 131 14.69 0.13 -8.47
CA THR A 131 13.42 0.02 -9.20
C THR A 131 13.35 -1.32 -9.91
N ILE A 132 12.23 -2.02 -9.78
CA ILE A 132 11.97 -3.30 -10.44
C ILE A 132 11.00 -3.07 -11.60
N TYR A 133 11.43 -3.43 -12.80
CA TYR A 133 10.63 -3.38 -14.02
C TYR A 133 9.96 -4.74 -14.23
N ILE A 134 8.63 -4.77 -14.20
CA ILE A 134 7.83 -5.94 -14.50
C ILE A 134 7.31 -5.83 -15.93
N ASN A 135 7.51 -6.89 -16.71
CA ASN A 135 7.05 -7.00 -18.10
C ASN A 135 7.53 -5.83 -18.99
N GLY A 136 8.78 -5.39 -18.77
CA GLY A 136 9.41 -4.30 -19.53
C GLY A 136 9.20 -2.90 -18.94
N GLY A 137 8.54 -2.81 -17.80
CA GLY A 137 8.31 -1.54 -17.09
C GLY A 137 7.18 -0.68 -17.68
N LEU A 138 6.87 0.40 -16.98
CA LEU A 138 5.71 1.28 -17.21
C LEU A 138 5.62 1.79 -18.66
N TYR A 139 6.74 2.16 -19.25
CA TYR A 139 6.77 2.72 -20.61
C TYR A 139 6.69 1.68 -21.74
N ASN A 140 6.78 0.38 -21.41
CA ASN A 140 6.73 -0.71 -22.39
C ASN A 140 5.52 -1.64 -22.18
N GLY A 141 4.49 -1.15 -21.49
CA GLY A 141 3.25 -1.89 -21.26
C GLY A 141 3.25 -2.82 -20.05
N GLY A 142 4.33 -2.78 -19.26
CA GLY A 142 4.41 -3.36 -17.93
C GLY A 142 4.17 -2.31 -16.85
N PHE A 143 4.86 -2.45 -15.72
CA PHE A 143 4.82 -1.48 -14.61
C PHE A 143 6.12 -1.52 -13.80
N ASP A 144 6.34 -0.46 -13.04
CA ASP A 144 7.51 -0.28 -12.21
C ASP A 144 7.12 -0.41 -10.74
N LEU A 145 7.93 -1.15 -9.97
CA LEU A 145 7.83 -1.25 -8.53
C LEU A 145 9.01 -0.50 -7.90
N VAL A 146 8.72 0.40 -6.99
CA VAL A 146 9.71 1.17 -6.24
C VAL A 146 9.47 1.02 -4.74
N THR A 147 10.52 1.15 -3.94
CA THR A 147 10.41 1.10 -2.48
C THR A 147 10.16 2.49 -1.91
N ASP A 148 9.35 2.55 -0.86
CA ASP A 148 9.27 3.71 0.02
C ASP A 148 10.21 3.58 1.23
N ASP A 149 10.22 4.58 2.11
CA ASP A 149 11.04 4.60 3.31
C ASP A 149 10.68 3.49 4.32
N SER A 150 9.48 2.91 4.21
CA SER A 150 9.05 1.78 5.05
C SER A 150 9.61 0.43 4.57
N GLY A 151 10.15 0.38 3.35
CA GLY A 151 10.66 -0.82 2.72
C GLY A 151 9.59 -1.65 2.02
N THR A 152 8.36 -1.16 1.88
CA THR A 152 7.34 -1.74 1.02
C THR A 152 7.56 -1.34 -0.43
N PHE A 153 7.28 -2.25 -1.36
CA PHE A 153 7.20 -1.91 -2.78
C PHE A 153 5.81 -1.37 -3.10
N TYR A 154 5.75 -0.34 -3.93
CA TYR A 154 4.49 0.15 -4.51
C TYR A 154 4.61 0.28 -6.03
N GLU A 155 3.47 0.22 -6.71
CA GLU A 155 3.41 0.48 -8.13
C GLU A 155 3.52 1.98 -8.41
N MET A 156 4.46 2.35 -9.28
CA MET A 156 4.72 3.72 -9.68
C MET A 156 3.79 4.14 -10.83
N GLY A 157 3.24 5.34 -10.73
CA GLY A 157 2.48 6.01 -11.80
C GLY A 157 3.36 6.81 -12.77
N PHE A 158 2.75 7.40 -13.81
CA PHE A 158 3.47 8.11 -14.88
C PHE A 158 4.18 9.40 -14.45
N SER A 159 3.85 9.95 -13.28
CA SER A 159 4.44 11.20 -12.77
C SER A 159 5.41 10.95 -11.62
N ASP A 160 6.08 9.80 -11.60
CA ASP A 160 6.96 9.36 -10.51
C ASP A 160 6.26 9.35 -9.13
N THR A 161 4.93 9.23 -9.15
CA THR A 161 4.08 9.11 -7.98
C THR A 161 3.54 7.69 -7.84
N LYS A 162 2.90 7.38 -6.71
CA LYS A 162 2.16 6.13 -6.54
C LYS A 162 1.04 6.02 -7.58
N ASN A 163 0.76 4.81 -8.07
CA ASN A 163 -0.35 4.57 -8.98
C ASN A 163 -1.67 4.52 -8.19
N TRP A 164 -2.21 5.69 -7.88
CA TRP A 164 -3.43 5.85 -7.11
C TRP A 164 -4.67 5.41 -7.89
N TYR A 165 -5.57 4.72 -7.21
CA TYR A 165 -6.91 4.40 -7.72
C TYR A 165 -7.97 4.73 -6.68
N GLN A 166 -9.12 5.19 -7.13
CA GLN A 166 -10.25 5.51 -6.26
C GLN A 166 -10.88 4.21 -5.75
N VAL A 167 -10.99 4.06 -4.43
CA VAL A 167 -11.66 2.91 -3.78
C VAL A 167 -13.12 3.19 -3.48
N GLY A 168 -13.51 4.47 -3.37
CA GLY A 168 -14.89 4.86 -3.14
C GLY A 168 -15.06 6.34 -2.83
N GLU A 169 -16.26 6.69 -2.37
CA GLU A 169 -16.62 8.02 -1.90
C GLU A 169 -17.32 7.91 -0.55
N ALA A 170 -17.05 8.86 0.32
CA ALA A 170 -17.71 8.93 1.62
C ALA A 170 -17.97 10.37 2.03
N THR A 171 -19.09 10.57 2.72
CA THR A 171 -19.34 11.82 3.45
C THR A 171 -18.99 11.60 4.91
N ILE A 172 -18.01 12.33 5.40
CA ILE A 172 -17.51 12.19 6.76
C ILE A 172 -17.70 13.52 7.50
N ARG A 173 -18.19 13.43 8.74
CA ARG A 173 -18.37 14.58 9.59
C ARG A 173 -17.01 15.19 9.97
N VAL A 174 -16.93 16.53 9.97
CA VAL A 174 -15.76 17.27 10.46
C VAL A 174 -15.89 17.50 11.95
N SER A 175 -14.87 17.21 12.72
CA SER A 175 -14.81 17.47 14.15
C SER A 175 -14.82 18.98 14.46
N ALA A 176 -15.33 19.37 15.60
CA ALA A 176 -15.21 20.74 16.09
C ALA A 176 -13.75 21.15 16.37
N ASP A 177 -12.89 20.17 16.67
CA ASP A 177 -11.46 20.35 16.94
C ASP A 177 -10.59 20.13 15.69
N PHE A 178 -11.21 20.07 14.51
CA PHE A 178 -10.51 19.86 13.24
C PHE A 178 -9.43 20.93 13.01
N LYS A 179 -8.29 20.47 12.50
CA LYS A 179 -7.19 21.31 12.07
C LYS A 179 -6.69 20.88 10.70
N GLY A 180 -6.79 21.76 9.73
CA GLY A 180 -6.11 21.62 8.44
C GLY A 180 -4.71 22.23 8.51
N ILE A 181 -3.71 21.50 8.00
CA ILE A 181 -2.33 21.96 7.86
C ILE A 181 -1.99 21.93 6.38
N ASP A 182 -1.68 23.09 5.83
CA ASP A 182 -1.41 23.26 4.41
C ASP A 182 0.02 23.75 4.19
N HIS A 183 0.81 22.93 3.51
CA HIS A 183 2.17 23.20 3.07
C HIS A 183 2.31 23.23 1.54
N ALA A 184 1.19 23.33 0.80
CA ALA A 184 1.22 23.26 -0.65
C ALA A 184 1.94 24.45 -1.31
N ASP A 185 2.02 25.60 -0.63
CA ASP A 185 2.76 26.77 -1.09
C ASP A 185 4.03 26.95 -0.25
N LEU A 186 5.18 26.64 -0.87
CA LEU A 186 6.48 26.75 -0.20
C LEU A 186 6.88 28.20 0.13
N GLU A 187 6.34 29.19 -0.57
CA GLU A 187 6.62 30.61 -0.30
C GLU A 187 5.83 31.12 0.91
N GLN A 188 4.62 30.63 1.12
CA GLN A 188 3.78 30.98 2.27
C GLN A 188 4.16 30.18 3.53
N GLY A 189 4.75 28.98 3.35
CA GLY A 189 5.02 28.06 4.44
C GLY A 189 3.75 27.39 4.98
N GLU A 190 3.73 27.06 6.28
CA GLU A 190 2.58 26.41 6.91
C GLU A 190 1.40 27.38 7.03
N VAL A 191 0.25 26.99 6.49
CA VAL A 191 -1.03 27.68 6.63
C VAL A 191 -1.99 26.78 7.41
N ILE A 192 -2.67 27.32 8.41
CA ILE A 192 -3.71 26.61 9.16
C ILE A 192 -5.06 26.91 8.52
N ILE A 193 -5.77 25.84 8.15
CA ILE A 193 -7.13 25.89 7.60
C ILE A 193 -8.11 25.44 8.69
N TYR A 194 -9.12 26.26 8.94
CA TYR A 194 -10.21 25.94 9.86
C TYR A 194 -11.46 25.47 9.09
N PRO A 195 -12.38 24.74 9.74
CA PRO A 195 -13.60 24.27 9.09
C PRO A 195 -14.37 25.39 8.37
N GLY A 196 -14.44 26.55 8.98
CA GLY A 196 -15.15 27.71 8.39
C GLY A 196 -14.55 28.23 7.10
N ASP A 197 -13.26 28.05 6.88
CA ASP A 197 -12.55 28.57 5.70
C ASP A 197 -13.04 27.91 4.41
N PHE A 198 -13.40 26.64 4.47
CA PHE A 198 -14.03 25.93 3.36
C PHE A 198 -15.42 26.49 3.02
N LEU A 199 -16.19 26.90 4.02
CA LEU A 199 -17.57 27.35 3.87
C LEU A 199 -17.69 28.77 3.33
N ILE A 200 -16.70 29.63 3.63
CA ILE A 200 -16.69 31.04 3.22
C ILE A 200 -15.84 31.30 1.96
N GLY A 201 -15.28 30.26 1.36
CA GLY A 201 -14.40 30.38 0.19
C GLY A 201 -13.05 31.03 0.51
N ALA A 202 -12.56 30.92 1.75
CA ALA A 202 -11.24 31.40 2.12
C ALA A 202 -10.11 30.47 1.63
N VAL A 203 -10.42 29.20 1.38
CA VAL A 203 -9.52 28.26 0.71
C VAL A 203 -9.50 28.59 -0.78
N THR A 204 -8.40 29.13 -1.28
CA THR A 204 -8.31 29.68 -2.64
C THR A 204 -7.71 28.71 -3.66
N ASN A 205 -7.02 27.69 -3.21
CA ASN A 205 -6.42 26.67 -4.07
C ASN A 205 -6.99 25.29 -3.72
N TYR A 206 -7.93 24.79 -4.54
CA TYR A 206 -8.58 23.50 -4.37
C TYR A 206 -7.82 22.38 -5.08
N ASP A 207 -6.50 22.38 -5.05
CA ASP A 207 -5.67 21.29 -5.54
C ASP A 207 -5.47 20.21 -4.47
N PHE A 208 -6.59 19.64 -3.99
CA PHE A 208 -6.59 18.53 -3.03
C PHE A 208 -6.66 17.22 -3.80
N THR A 209 -5.54 16.51 -3.87
CA THR A 209 -5.37 15.28 -4.66
C THR A 209 -4.83 14.16 -3.76
N PRO A 210 -4.97 12.88 -4.15
CA PRO A 210 -4.47 11.78 -3.33
C PRO A 210 -2.95 11.76 -3.13
N TYR A 211 -2.18 12.48 -3.97
CA TYR A 211 -0.72 12.54 -3.83
C TYR A 211 -0.25 13.61 -2.87
N ASN A 212 -1.10 14.56 -2.52
CA ASN A 212 -0.72 15.66 -1.64
C ASN A 212 -1.60 15.79 -0.39
N THR A 213 -2.75 15.12 -0.34
CA THR A 213 -3.74 15.34 0.72
C THR A 213 -4.06 14.06 1.47
N THR A 214 -3.86 14.11 2.77
CA THR A 214 -4.32 13.07 3.71
C THR A 214 -5.25 13.64 4.75
N ILE A 215 -6.18 12.83 5.22
CA ILE A 215 -7.00 13.13 6.40
C ILE A 215 -6.80 12.08 7.47
N ARG A 216 -6.95 12.47 8.73
CA ARG A 216 -7.05 11.55 9.85
C ARG A 216 -8.47 11.56 10.38
N VAL A 217 -9.04 10.34 10.44
CA VAL A 217 -10.38 10.09 10.97
C VAL A 217 -10.24 9.40 12.31
N GLU A 218 -10.93 9.88 13.32
CA GLU A 218 -11.07 9.26 14.66
C GLU A 218 -12.54 9.27 15.04
N ASP A 219 -13.05 8.17 15.59
CA ASP A 219 -14.46 8.01 15.96
C ASP A 219 -15.44 8.43 14.84
N GLY A 220 -15.08 8.17 13.58
CA GLY A 220 -15.89 8.53 12.41
C GLY A 220 -15.96 10.02 12.11
N GLN A 221 -15.03 10.83 12.61
CA GLN A 221 -14.93 12.26 12.35
C GLN A 221 -13.54 12.63 11.84
N ILE A 222 -13.50 13.54 10.87
CA ILE A 222 -12.22 14.11 10.40
C ILE A 222 -11.73 15.06 11.49
N ILE A 223 -10.58 14.74 12.06
CA ILE A 223 -9.93 15.57 13.09
C ILE A 223 -8.75 16.36 12.54
N GLU A 224 -8.15 15.90 11.44
CA GLU A 224 -7.00 16.54 10.82
C GLU A 224 -7.03 16.37 9.30
N MET A 225 -6.56 17.36 8.59
CA MET A 225 -6.22 17.32 7.18
C MET A 225 -4.78 17.81 7.02
N ASN A 226 -3.99 17.12 6.23
CA ASN A 226 -2.63 17.55 5.92
C ASN A 226 -2.47 17.58 4.39
N ARG A 227 -2.07 18.75 3.86
CA ARG A 227 -1.74 18.94 2.46
C ARG A 227 -0.26 19.33 2.33
N VAL A 228 0.48 18.60 1.51
CA VAL A 228 1.90 18.83 1.28
C VAL A 228 2.14 19.36 -0.13
N TYR A 229 3.26 20.03 -0.32
CA TYR A 229 3.69 20.41 -1.66
C TYR A 229 4.04 19.16 -2.48
N THR A 230 3.58 19.14 -3.73
CA THR A 230 4.02 18.19 -4.75
C THR A 230 4.64 18.97 -5.91
N PRO A 231 5.88 18.67 -6.28
CA PRO A 231 6.61 19.38 -7.34
C PRO A 231 6.01 19.16 -8.73
#